data_f141c504d3c5c03b8c1e82fdf51dff69
#
_entry.id   f141c504d3c5c03b8c1e82fdf51dff69
#
_cell.length_a   1.000
_cell.length_b   1.000
_cell.length_c   1.000
_cell.angle_alpha   90.00
_cell.angle_beta   90.00
_cell.angle_gamma   90.00
#
_symmetry.space_group_name_H-M   'P 1'
#
loop_
_entity.id
_entity.type
_entity.pdbx_description
1 polymer ?
#
loop_
_entity_poly.entity_id
_entity_poly.type
_entity_poly.pdbx_seq_one_letter_code
_entity_poly.pdbx_strand_id
1 'polypeptide(L)'
;MKPQWRLPLAMTLGCLSAPSWPHGSMEVPVSRAYGCFQEGPEAPISSACREAKRVGGAQAMYDWNAINQTPAGDNHQALVPDGALCGGGKAEFKGFNLARSDWRATSIVPDAKGDYEFVFQATAPHATKYFRLYVTRDGWNPSTPLKWSDLTLFGAYNGNPPLDVGNRYRMTMRLPAGKTGRHIIYSVWKRSDSEEAFYACSDVSFGHTTALPIDNPWKEIGSVIAHQNLPAGSSATLRVFDSLGRDAETHTVALNAASAQAANWPYELARKVNAASKAIRIGVISQQRRNVSVTPVHDAAANRVYLNDGYRGYRYQIDLNERS
;
A
#
# COMPACT_ATOMS: atom_id res chain seq x y z
N MET A 1 0.02 38.10 67.95
CA MET A 1 -0.25 36.94 67.09
C MET A 1 -0.62 37.44 65.66
N LYS A 2 0.26 37.22 64.66
CA LYS A 2 -0.01 37.61 63.26
C LYS A 2 -0.44 36.38 62.49
N PRO A 3 -1.48 36.36 61.69
CA PRO A 3 -1.90 35.20 60.88
C PRO A 3 -0.98 35.05 59.66
N GLN A 4 -0.39 33.88 59.51
CA GLN A 4 0.37 33.49 58.32
C GLN A 4 -0.61 32.99 57.24
N TRP A 5 -0.73 33.72 56.17
CA TRP A 5 -1.47 33.31 54.96
C TRP A 5 -0.60 32.40 54.13
N ARG A 6 -0.97 31.11 54.04
CA ARG A 6 -0.36 30.15 53.11
C ARG A 6 -1.08 30.29 51.77
N LEU A 7 -0.36 30.73 50.74
CA LEU A 7 -0.82 30.68 49.33
C LEU A 7 -0.73 29.22 48.82
N PRO A 8 -1.77 28.73 48.16
CA PRO A 8 -1.69 27.43 47.49
C PRO A 8 -0.84 27.55 46.23
N LEU A 9 0.18 26.70 46.14
CA LEU A 9 1.00 26.52 44.94
C LEU A 9 0.16 25.79 43.90
N ALA A 10 -0.36 26.49 42.89
CA ALA A 10 -1.05 25.91 41.74
C ALA A 10 -0.04 25.25 40.84
N MET A 11 0.00 23.91 40.88
CA MET A 11 0.81 23.08 40.00
C MET A 11 0.10 23.04 38.64
N THR A 12 0.53 23.86 37.67
CA THR A 12 0.10 23.77 36.28
C THR A 12 0.68 22.52 35.66
N LEU A 13 -0.15 21.47 35.47
CA LEU A 13 0.19 20.33 34.62
C LEU A 13 0.29 20.82 33.18
N GLY A 14 1.50 21.13 32.73
CA GLY A 14 1.77 21.33 31.31
C GLY A 14 1.56 20.01 30.58
N CYS A 15 0.52 19.90 29.76
CA CYS A 15 0.40 18.82 28.78
C CYS A 15 1.58 18.94 27.80
N LEU A 16 2.64 18.16 28.03
CA LEU A 16 3.66 17.90 27.03
C LEU A 16 2.99 17.07 25.92
N SER A 17 2.52 17.75 24.87
CA SER A 17 2.18 17.06 23.62
C SER A 17 3.46 16.40 23.10
N ALA A 18 3.53 15.07 23.22
CA ALA A 18 4.58 14.30 22.58
C ALA A 18 4.61 14.64 21.08
N PRO A 19 5.76 14.92 20.48
CA PRO A 19 5.83 15.15 19.05
C PRO A 19 5.34 13.88 18.35
N SER A 20 4.20 13.99 17.66
CA SER A 20 3.72 12.92 16.78
C SER A 20 4.64 12.91 15.58
N TRP A 21 5.50 11.90 15.49
CA TRP A 21 6.39 11.71 14.35
C TRP A 21 5.53 11.33 13.14
N PRO A 22 5.60 12.10 12.04
CA PRO A 22 4.86 11.77 10.83
C PRO A 22 5.40 10.48 10.23
N HIS A 23 4.51 9.62 9.81
CA HIS A 23 4.89 8.35 9.21
C HIS A 23 3.88 7.96 8.13
N GLY A 24 4.35 7.29 7.08
CA GLY A 24 3.47 6.77 6.06
C GLY A 24 4.21 6.15 4.89
N SER A 25 3.46 5.45 4.03
CA SER A 25 3.95 4.89 2.79
C SER A 25 2.82 4.65 1.80
N MET A 26 3.15 4.32 0.55
CA MET A 26 2.16 4.02 -0.48
C MET A 26 1.40 2.72 -0.15
N GLU A 27 0.08 2.83 -0.13
CA GLU A 27 -0.86 1.70 -0.02
C GLU A 27 -1.33 1.25 -1.42
N VAL A 28 -1.56 2.21 -2.33
CA VAL A 28 -1.96 1.92 -3.72
C VAL A 28 -1.16 2.82 -4.68
N PRO A 29 -0.31 2.25 -5.54
CA PRO A 29 0.18 0.86 -5.50
C PRO A 29 1.01 0.59 -4.25
N VAL A 30 0.93 -0.63 -3.73
CA VAL A 30 1.59 -0.96 -2.45
C VAL A 30 3.10 -0.82 -2.55
N SER A 31 3.72 -0.15 -1.57
CA SER A 31 5.17 -0.05 -1.48
C SER A 31 5.81 -1.36 -1.00
N ARG A 32 7.10 -1.58 -1.32
CA ARG A 32 7.86 -2.74 -0.85
C ARG A 32 7.80 -2.88 0.67
N ALA A 33 8.04 -1.78 1.40
CA ALA A 33 8.06 -1.77 2.85
C ALA A 33 6.69 -2.11 3.43
N TYR A 34 5.63 -1.43 2.96
CA TYR A 34 4.28 -1.67 3.46
C TYR A 34 3.77 -3.06 3.06
N GLY A 35 4.07 -3.53 1.85
CA GLY A 35 3.74 -4.88 1.41
C GLY A 35 4.40 -5.96 2.28
N CYS A 36 5.68 -5.81 2.62
CA CYS A 36 6.37 -6.75 3.49
C CYS A 36 5.86 -6.69 4.95
N PHE A 37 5.47 -5.51 5.44
CA PHE A 37 4.77 -5.40 6.72
C PHE A 37 3.45 -6.15 6.72
N GLN A 38 2.66 -6.03 5.65
CA GLN A 38 1.38 -6.74 5.50
C GLN A 38 1.55 -8.27 5.44
N GLU A 39 2.71 -8.76 4.95
CA GLU A 39 3.03 -10.19 4.96
C GLU A 39 3.40 -10.74 6.34
N GLY A 40 3.61 -9.87 7.33
CA GLY A 40 4.06 -10.20 8.68
C GLY A 40 5.58 -10.17 8.84
N PRO A 41 6.13 -9.18 9.57
CA PRO A 41 7.58 -8.96 9.71
C PRO A 41 8.34 -10.18 10.23
N GLU A 42 7.73 -11.01 11.09
CA GLU A 42 8.40 -12.17 11.66
C GLU A 42 8.50 -13.36 10.72
N ALA A 43 7.55 -13.53 9.79
CA ALA A 43 7.51 -14.64 8.86
C ALA A 43 6.97 -14.22 7.48
N PRO A 44 7.68 -13.34 6.75
CA PRO A 44 7.19 -12.87 5.45
C PRO A 44 7.04 -14.02 4.46
N ILE A 45 6.01 -13.91 3.60
CA ILE A 45 5.57 -14.99 2.72
C ILE A 45 6.34 -14.98 1.40
N SER A 46 6.52 -13.81 0.78
CA SER A 46 7.22 -13.70 -0.51
C SER A 46 8.73 -13.86 -0.38
N SER A 47 9.37 -14.38 -1.43
CA SER A 47 10.83 -14.51 -1.45
C SER A 47 11.54 -13.18 -1.33
N ALA A 48 10.98 -12.13 -1.92
CA ALA A 48 11.54 -10.79 -1.85
C ALA A 48 11.52 -10.24 -0.43
N CYS A 49 10.39 -10.37 0.30
CA CYS A 49 10.28 -9.89 1.68
C CYS A 49 11.12 -10.76 2.65
N ARG A 50 11.20 -12.08 2.45
CA ARG A 50 12.12 -12.92 3.25
C ARG A 50 13.57 -12.48 3.09
N GLU A 51 13.99 -12.17 1.87
CA GLU A 51 15.36 -11.71 1.62
C GLU A 51 15.58 -10.29 2.16
N ALA A 52 14.58 -9.40 2.04
CA ALA A 52 14.64 -8.07 2.65
C ALA A 52 14.78 -8.15 4.18
N LYS A 53 14.06 -9.09 4.83
CA LYS A 53 14.23 -9.37 6.27
C LYS A 53 15.64 -9.87 6.59
N ARG A 54 16.15 -10.81 5.79
CA ARG A 54 17.51 -11.36 6.00
C ARG A 54 18.59 -10.27 5.94
N VAL A 55 18.43 -9.30 5.04
CA VAL A 55 19.40 -8.21 4.81
C VAL A 55 19.21 -7.03 5.76
N GLY A 56 17.96 -6.62 6.03
CA GLY A 56 17.62 -5.41 6.78
C GLY A 56 17.06 -5.66 8.19
N GLY A 57 16.72 -6.92 8.52
CA GLY A 57 16.07 -7.25 9.79
C GLY A 57 14.55 -7.06 9.76
N ALA A 58 13.84 -7.64 10.74
CA ALA A 58 12.40 -7.52 10.87
C ALA A 58 11.98 -6.10 11.27
N GLN A 59 12.82 -5.38 12.03
CA GLN A 59 12.51 -4.02 12.48
C GLN A 59 12.25 -3.07 11.31
N ALA A 60 13.01 -3.18 10.21
CA ALA A 60 12.78 -2.38 9.01
C ALA A 60 11.35 -2.54 8.43
N MET A 61 10.73 -3.70 8.64
CA MET A 61 9.35 -3.95 8.18
C MET A 61 8.32 -3.37 9.15
N TYR A 62 8.58 -3.42 10.47
CA TYR A 62 7.74 -2.74 11.46
C TYR A 62 7.76 -1.24 11.26
N ASP A 63 8.93 -0.68 10.88
CA ASP A 63 9.13 0.74 10.61
C ASP A 63 8.80 1.11 9.13
N TRP A 64 7.93 0.35 8.47
CA TRP A 64 7.55 0.52 7.06
C TRP A 64 7.14 1.95 6.70
N ASN A 65 6.66 2.70 7.66
CA ASN A 65 6.17 4.07 7.54
C ASN A 65 7.24 5.14 7.82
N ALA A 66 8.49 4.75 8.16
CA ALA A 66 9.55 5.66 8.62
C ALA A 66 10.71 5.84 7.62
N ILE A 67 10.51 5.49 6.35
CA ILE A 67 11.52 5.70 5.30
C ILE A 67 11.53 7.18 4.90
N ASN A 68 12.32 7.97 5.61
CA ASN A 68 12.35 9.42 5.50
C ASN A 68 13.78 9.99 5.51
N GLN A 69 13.90 11.28 5.19
CA GLN A 69 15.09 12.10 5.39
C GLN A 69 14.71 13.42 6.05
N THR A 70 15.58 13.90 6.98
CA THR A 70 15.45 15.20 7.64
C THR A 70 16.86 15.75 7.93
N PRO A 71 17.22 16.93 7.45
CA PRO A 71 16.47 17.81 6.53
C PRO A 71 16.50 17.29 5.09
N ALA A 72 15.35 17.23 4.42
CA ALA A 72 15.28 16.76 3.04
C ALA A 72 15.39 17.88 2.00
N GLY A 73 15.04 19.11 2.36
CA GLY A 73 14.93 20.19 1.39
C GLY A 73 14.08 19.80 0.17
N ASP A 74 14.42 20.31 -1.01
CA ASP A 74 13.81 19.92 -2.29
C ASP A 74 14.78 19.17 -3.21
N ASN A 75 16.05 18.98 -2.80
CA ASN A 75 17.07 18.26 -3.56
C ASN A 75 17.21 16.81 -3.05
N HIS A 76 16.22 15.98 -3.37
CA HIS A 76 16.19 14.59 -2.94
C HIS A 76 17.33 13.75 -3.53
N GLN A 77 17.82 14.09 -4.72
CA GLN A 77 18.92 13.37 -5.37
C GLN A 77 20.25 13.52 -4.63
N ALA A 78 20.46 14.65 -3.96
CA ALA A 78 21.67 14.86 -3.17
C ALA A 78 21.67 14.07 -1.85
N LEU A 79 20.49 13.70 -1.36
CA LEU A 79 20.31 13.04 -0.05
C LEU A 79 20.17 11.54 -0.17
N VAL A 80 19.49 11.07 -1.20
CA VAL A 80 19.19 9.66 -1.40
C VAL A 80 20.05 9.15 -2.55
N PRO A 81 21.13 8.42 -2.28
CA PRO A 81 22.08 8.00 -3.32
C PRO A 81 21.49 6.90 -4.21
N ASP A 82 22.01 6.80 -5.43
CA ASP A 82 21.75 5.71 -6.36
C ASP A 82 21.94 4.36 -5.67
N GLY A 83 21.05 3.41 -5.94
CA GLY A 83 21.05 2.09 -5.32
C GLY A 83 20.41 2.04 -3.92
N ALA A 84 20.08 3.20 -3.32
CA ALA A 84 19.47 3.28 -1.99
C ALA A 84 18.08 3.95 -1.98
N LEU A 85 17.47 4.15 -3.14
CA LEU A 85 16.25 4.93 -3.30
C LEU A 85 15.08 4.37 -2.48
N CYS A 86 14.86 3.06 -2.55
CA CYS A 86 13.70 2.41 -1.91
C CYS A 86 13.80 2.37 -0.37
N GLY A 87 15.01 2.53 0.17
CA GLY A 87 15.27 2.68 1.60
C GLY A 87 15.49 4.14 2.02
N GLY A 88 15.24 5.12 1.12
CA GLY A 88 15.41 6.53 1.43
C GLY A 88 16.85 6.94 1.79
N GLY A 89 17.84 6.17 1.35
CA GLY A 89 19.25 6.40 1.68
C GLY A 89 19.68 5.92 3.07
N LYS A 90 18.79 5.29 3.84
CA LYS A 90 19.04 4.82 5.20
C LYS A 90 19.48 3.36 5.23
N ALA A 91 20.50 3.06 6.05
CA ALA A 91 21.10 1.72 6.14
C ALA A 91 20.14 0.67 6.73
N GLU A 92 19.29 1.06 7.66
CA GLU A 92 18.29 0.20 8.29
C GLU A 92 17.26 -0.34 7.27
N PHE A 93 16.97 0.42 6.21
CA PHE A 93 16.01 0.03 5.16
C PHE A 93 16.66 -0.57 3.91
N LYS A 94 17.96 -0.94 3.97
CA LYS A 94 18.70 -1.48 2.83
C LYS A 94 18.07 -2.72 2.19
N GLY A 95 17.29 -3.49 2.95
CA GLY A 95 16.58 -4.67 2.45
C GLY A 95 15.58 -4.34 1.34
N PHE A 96 14.98 -3.14 1.36
CA PHE A 96 14.03 -2.70 0.32
C PHE A 96 14.72 -2.21 -0.96
N ASN A 97 16.05 -2.02 -0.94
CA ASN A 97 16.82 -1.63 -2.12
C ASN A 97 17.22 -2.83 -3.00
N LEU A 98 16.96 -4.05 -2.58
CA LEU A 98 17.40 -5.25 -3.32
C LEU A 98 16.91 -5.22 -4.77
N ALA A 99 17.84 -5.36 -5.69
CA ALA A 99 17.61 -5.42 -7.12
C ALA A 99 17.10 -6.83 -7.48
N ARG A 100 15.79 -7.00 -7.53
CA ARG A 100 15.11 -8.29 -7.74
C ARG A 100 13.91 -8.13 -8.65
N SER A 101 13.71 -9.09 -9.53
CA SER A 101 12.56 -9.13 -10.44
C SER A 101 11.31 -9.78 -9.82
N ASP A 102 11.43 -10.38 -8.64
CA ASP A 102 10.36 -11.09 -7.94
C ASP A 102 9.69 -10.27 -6.81
N TRP A 103 9.99 -8.96 -6.70
CA TRP A 103 9.17 -8.08 -5.89
C TRP A 103 7.72 -8.13 -6.34
N ARG A 104 6.79 -8.20 -5.41
CA ARG A 104 5.36 -8.21 -5.72
C ARG A 104 4.97 -6.93 -6.47
N ALA A 105 4.41 -7.08 -7.66
CA ALA A 105 3.98 -5.96 -8.49
C ALA A 105 2.46 -5.78 -8.40
N THR A 106 2.03 -4.53 -8.21
CA THR A 106 0.63 -4.13 -8.33
C THR A 106 0.30 -3.96 -9.82
N SER A 107 -0.78 -4.57 -10.30
CA SER A 107 -1.28 -4.31 -11.65
C SER A 107 -1.84 -2.90 -11.74
N ILE A 108 -1.31 -2.09 -12.65
CA ILE A 108 -1.77 -0.74 -12.90
C ILE A 108 -2.72 -0.74 -14.09
N VAL A 109 -3.98 -0.40 -13.82
CA VAL A 109 -5.02 -0.28 -14.84
C VAL A 109 -5.62 1.11 -14.72
N PRO A 110 -5.45 1.98 -15.74
CA PRO A 110 -6.05 3.31 -15.72
C PRO A 110 -7.59 3.23 -15.88
N ASP A 111 -8.25 4.27 -15.43
CA ASP A 111 -9.66 4.48 -15.77
C ASP A 111 -9.85 4.88 -17.25
N ALA A 112 -11.09 5.11 -17.67
CA ALA A 112 -11.42 5.49 -19.05
C ALA A 112 -10.77 6.82 -19.48
N LYS A 113 -10.36 7.67 -18.54
CA LYS A 113 -9.67 8.93 -18.79
C LYS A 113 -8.15 8.79 -18.82
N GLY A 114 -7.62 7.60 -18.50
CA GLY A 114 -6.20 7.35 -18.35
C GLY A 114 -5.65 7.74 -16.98
N ASP A 115 -6.53 7.96 -16.01
CA ASP A 115 -6.17 8.36 -14.66
C ASP A 115 -6.12 7.13 -13.71
N TYR A 116 -5.33 7.24 -12.64
CA TYR A 116 -5.20 6.22 -11.61
C TYR A 116 -5.23 6.89 -10.23
N GLU A 117 -5.90 6.28 -9.26
CA GLU A 117 -5.89 6.78 -7.89
C GLU A 117 -4.73 6.19 -7.11
N PHE A 118 -3.86 7.06 -6.65
CA PHE A 118 -2.77 6.76 -5.73
C PHE A 118 -3.23 6.99 -4.30
N VAL A 119 -2.93 6.04 -3.42
CA VAL A 119 -3.30 6.13 -2.00
C VAL A 119 -2.05 6.01 -1.16
N PHE A 120 -1.85 7.00 -0.29
CA PHE A 120 -0.77 7.00 0.69
C PHE A 120 -1.36 6.84 2.09
N GLN A 121 -1.01 5.76 2.79
CA GLN A 121 -1.40 5.53 4.17
C GLN A 121 -0.50 6.38 5.08
N ALA A 122 -1.07 7.37 5.73
CA ALA A 122 -0.40 8.20 6.72
C ALA A 122 -0.80 7.72 8.11
N THR A 123 0.12 7.12 8.87
CA THR A 123 -0.15 6.76 10.28
C THR A 123 -0.24 8.00 11.17
N ALA A 124 0.41 9.10 10.75
CA ALA A 124 0.27 10.44 11.30
C ALA A 124 0.23 11.45 10.13
N PRO A 125 -0.98 11.96 9.75
CA PRO A 125 -1.11 12.95 8.70
C PRO A 125 -0.49 14.30 9.08
N HIS A 126 0.13 14.96 8.11
CA HIS A 126 0.75 16.29 8.26
C HIS A 126 0.50 17.18 7.05
N ALA A 127 0.73 18.48 7.22
CA ALA A 127 0.65 19.43 6.13
C ALA A 127 1.65 19.07 5.03
N THR A 128 1.14 18.96 3.81
CA THR A 128 1.87 18.51 2.62
C THR A 128 2.31 19.68 1.78
N LYS A 129 3.60 19.71 1.39
CA LYS A 129 4.09 20.60 0.35
C LYS A 129 3.78 20.02 -1.03
N TYR A 130 4.15 18.75 -1.24
CA TYR A 130 3.81 18.02 -2.46
C TYR A 130 3.96 16.50 -2.28
N PHE A 131 3.30 15.78 -3.17
CA PHE A 131 3.68 14.43 -3.60
C PHE A 131 4.29 14.51 -4.99
N ARG A 132 5.40 13.81 -5.24
CA ARG A 132 6.00 13.61 -6.57
C ARG A 132 6.07 12.13 -6.85
N LEU A 133 5.59 11.74 -8.04
CA LEU A 133 5.60 10.37 -8.51
C LEU A 133 6.47 10.24 -9.74
N TYR A 134 7.44 9.35 -9.64
CA TYR A 134 8.36 9.00 -10.72
C TYR A 134 8.08 7.57 -11.16
N VAL A 135 8.35 7.28 -12.42
CA VAL A 135 8.28 5.92 -12.98
C VAL A 135 9.61 5.57 -13.64
N THR A 136 10.00 4.32 -13.59
CA THR A 136 11.20 3.86 -14.30
C THR A 136 11.03 4.04 -15.81
N ARG A 137 12.13 4.38 -16.49
CA ARG A 137 12.18 4.47 -17.96
C ARG A 137 11.95 3.11 -18.60
N ASP A 138 11.54 3.08 -19.86
CA ASP A 138 11.40 1.85 -20.62
C ASP A 138 12.75 1.15 -20.77
N GLY A 139 12.74 -0.18 -20.75
CA GLY A 139 13.95 -0.97 -20.76
C GLY A 139 14.74 -1.01 -19.44
N TRP A 140 14.22 -0.41 -18.34
CA TRP A 140 14.82 -0.56 -17.02
C TRP A 140 14.87 -2.05 -16.61
N ASN A 141 16.01 -2.45 -16.03
CA ASN A 141 16.23 -3.84 -15.58
C ASN A 141 16.01 -3.96 -14.07
N PRO A 142 15.00 -4.71 -13.59
CA PRO A 142 14.72 -4.89 -12.17
C PRO A 142 15.83 -5.62 -11.39
N SER A 143 16.76 -6.26 -12.07
CA SER A 143 17.91 -6.95 -11.47
C SER A 143 19.14 -6.04 -11.28
N THR A 144 18.99 -4.74 -11.54
CA THR A 144 20.03 -3.73 -11.27
C THR A 144 19.58 -2.75 -10.19
N PRO A 145 20.50 -2.23 -9.35
CA PRO A 145 20.16 -1.21 -8.36
C PRO A 145 19.49 0.00 -9.01
N LEU A 146 18.38 0.45 -8.44
CA LEU A 146 17.62 1.60 -8.94
C LEU A 146 18.42 2.90 -8.80
N LYS A 147 18.49 3.69 -9.86
CA LYS A 147 19.17 4.98 -9.91
C LYS A 147 18.19 6.11 -10.23
N TRP A 148 18.52 7.33 -9.84
CA TRP A 148 17.75 8.51 -10.23
C TRP A 148 17.64 8.68 -11.74
N SER A 149 18.71 8.33 -12.48
CA SER A 149 18.72 8.33 -13.95
C SER A 149 17.77 7.33 -14.59
N ASP A 150 17.27 6.35 -13.83
CA ASP A 150 16.26 5.41 -14.29
C ASP A 150 14.83 5.96 -14.16
N LEU A 151 14.66 7.11 -13.49
CA LEU A 151 13.36 7.64 -13.10
C LEU A 151 12.97 8.86 -13.94
N THR A 152 11.69 8.92 -14.32
CA THR A 152 11.08 10.08 -14.96
C THR A 152 9.90 10.55 -14.11
N LEU A 153 9.86 11.83 -13.75
CA LEU A 153 8.71 12.44 -13.06
C LEU A 153 7.51 12.42 -14.01
N PHE A 154 6.39 11.85 -13.57
CA PHE A 154 5.16 11.80 -14.36
C PHE A 154 3.96 12.44 -13.66
N GLY A 155 3.99 12.58 -12.34
CA GLY A 155 2.89 13.14 -11.57
C GLY A 155 3.37 13.98 -10.38
N ALA A 156 2.64 15.05 -10.10
CA ALA A 156 2.83 15.87 -8.92
C ALA A 156 1.47 16.31 -8.38
N TYR A 157 1.31 16.24 -7.05
CA TYR A 157 0.17 16.80 -6.33
C TYR A 157 0.72 17.85 -5.35
N ASN A 158 0.36 19.11 -5.52
CA ASN A 158 0.83 20.20 -4.68
C ASN A 158 -0.21 20.53 -3.60
N GLY A 159 0.27 20.73 -2.36
CA GLY A 159 -0.58 20.97 -1.20
C GLY A 159 -1.18 19.66 -0.64
N ASN A 160 -2.17 19.80 0.23
CA ASN A 160 -2.80 18.68 0.94
C ASN A 160 -3.78 17.94 0.02
N PRO A 161 -3.54 16.64 -0.28
CA PRO A 161 -4.55 15.83 -0.93
C PRO A 161 -5.76 15.60 -0.01
N PRO A 162 -6.93 15.20 -0.55
CA PRO A 162 -8.04 14.71 0.26
C PRO A 162 -7.59 13.61 1.22
N LEU A 163 -7.93 13.77 2.50
CA LEU A 163 -7.64 12.82 3.57
C LEU A 163 -8.94 12.12 3.97
N ASP A 164 -8.98 10.79 3.92
CA ASP A 164 -10.13 10.03 4.37
C ASP A 164 -10.07 9.70 5.88
N VAL A 165 -11.16 9.14 6.39
CA VAL A 165 -11.29 8.77 7.81
C VAL A 165 -10.31 7.67 8.26
N GLY A 166 -9.64 7.01 7.34
CA GLY A 166 -8.59 6.02 7.60
C GLY A 166 -7.18 6.61 7.53
N ASN A 167 -7.04 7.94 7.55
CA ASN A 167 -5.77 8.64 7.39
C ASN A 167 -5.07 8.32 6.05
N ARG A 168 -5.83 8.22 4.95
CA ARG A 168 -5.29 8.00 3.63
C ARG A 168 -5.37 9.25 2.80
N TYR A 169 -4.24 9.71 2.29
CA TYR A 169 -4.20 10.73 1.24
C TYR A 169 -4.54 10.09 -0.10
N ARG A 170 -5.52 10.65 -0.81
CA ARG A 170 -6.01 10.15 -2.11
C ARG A 170 -5.68 11.14 -3.21
N MET A 171 -4.99 10.65 -4.24
CA MET A 171 -4.50 11.47 -5.34
C MET A 171 -4.84 10.80 -6.68
N THR A 172 -5.69 11.42 -7.47
CA THR A 172 -5.94 10.98 -8.85
C THR A 172 -4.95 11.68 -9.78
N MET A 173 -4.19 10.91 -10.54
CA MET A 173 -3.19 11.44 -11.48
C MET A 173 -3.21 10.64 -12.78
N ARG A 174 -2.88 11.35 -13.88
CA ARG A 174 -2.71 10.73 -15.19
C ARG A 174 -1.52 9.79 -15.17
N LEU A 175 -1.72 8.55 -15.67
CA LEU A 175 -0.62 7.62 -15.88
C LEU A 175 0.23 8.01 -17.10
N PRO A 176 1.53 7.72 -17.10
CA PRO A 176 2.38 7.93 -18.26
C PRO A 176 1.91 7.04 -19.42
N ALA A 177 1.73 7.65 -20.59
CA ALA A 177 1.28 6.93 -21.77
C ALA A 177 2.33 5.93 -22.29
N GLY A 178 1.90 4.84 -22.86
CA GLY A 178 2.75 3.86 -23.55
C GLY A 178 3.55 2.93 -22.65
N LYS A 179 3.44 3.04 -21.33
CA LYS A 179 4.13 2.13 -20.40
C LYS A 179 3.54 0.72 -20.48
N THR A 180 4.42 -0.28 -20.53
CA THR A 180 4.06 -1.70 -20.55
C THR A 180 5.01 -2.52 -19.69
N GLY A 181 4.51 -3.63 -19.14
CA GLY A 181 5.34 -4.53 -18.35
C GLY A 181 5.71 -3.99 -16.99
N ARG A 182 6.83 -4.46 -16.45
CA ARG A 182 7.25 -4.21 -15.08
C ARG A 182 8.02 -2.90 -14.95
N HIS A 183 7.61 -2.12 -13.96
CA HIS A 183 8.22 -0.84 -13.59
C HIS A 183 8.25 -0.67 -12.06
N ILE A 184 8.97 0.36 -11.59
CA ILE A 184 8.81 0.91 -10.24
C ILE A 184 8.16 2.29 -10.35
N ILE A 185 7.17 2.53 -9.50
CA ILE A 185 6.74 3.89 -9.16
C ILE A 185 7.44 4.27 -7.87
N TYR A 186 8.25 5.34 -7.95
CA TYR A 186 8.95 5.94 -6.81
C TYR A 186 8.19 7.17 -6.37
N SER A 187 7.79 7.19 -5.10
CA SER A 187 7.04 8.31 -4.52
C SER A 187 7.88 9.10 -3.53
N VAL A 188 7.71 10.42 -3.55
CA VAL A 188 8.27 11.37 -2.60
C VAL A 188 7.12 12.16 -2.00
N TRP A 189 6.90 12.05 -0.68
CA TRP A 189 6.02 12.94 0.07
C TRP A 189 6.85 13.96 0.83
N LYS A 190 6.74 15.24 0.48
CA LYS A 190 7.40 16.36 1.16
C LYS A 190 6.39 17.09 2.02
N ARG A 191 6.74 17.30 3.27
CA ARG A 191 5.96 18.11 4.22
C ARG A 191 6.16 19.60 3.95
N SER A 192 5.14 20.42 4.34
CA SER A 192 5.23 21.87 4.36
C SER A 192 5.49 22.44 5.76
N ASP A 193 5.19 21.66 6.80
CA ASP A 193 5.35 22.04 8.22
C ASP A 193 6.70 21.57 8.81
N SER A 194 7.54 20.91 8.02
CA SER A 194 8.91 20.53 8.39
C SER A 194 9.79 20.29 7.17
N GLU A 195 11.11 20.13 7.42
CA GLU A 195 12.11 19.78 6.41
C GLU A 195 12.08 18.29 6.01
N GLU A 196 11.12 17.52 6.49
CA GLU A 196 11.05 16.07 6.29
C GLU A 196 10.43 15.68 4.95
N ALA A 197 10.94 14.59 4.36
CA ALA A 197 10.34 13.93 3.20
C ALA A 197 10.40 12.42 3.34
N PHE A 198 9.37 11.73 2.83
CA PHE A 198 9.20 10.28 2.84
C PHE A 198 9.35 9.71 1.45
N TYR A 199 9.89 8.49 1.37
CA TYR A 199 10.24 7.82 0.12
C TYR A 199 9.65 6.42 0.08
N ALA A 200 9.16 6.00 -1.08
CA ALA A 200 8.70 4.64 -1.25
C ALA A 200 8.88 4.15 -2.69
N CYS A 201 9.20 2.87 -2.84
CA CYS A 201 9.18 2.15 -4.10
C CYS A 201 7.96 1.22 -4.13
N SER A 202 7.15 1.33 -5.16
CA SER A 202 6.07 0.41 -5.47
C SER A 202 6.38 -0.28 -6.78
N ASP A 203 6.57 -1.61 -6.75
CA ASP A 203 6.69 -2.40 -7.97
C ASP A 203 5.32 -2.48 -8.64
N VAL A 204 5.27 -2.23 -9.93
CA VAL A 204 4.02 -2.19 -10.70
C VAL A 204 4.18 -2.95 -12.02
N SER A 205 3.06 -3.39 -12.57
CA SER A 205 2.97 -3.92 -13.91
C SER A 205 1.94 -3.15 -14.71
N PHE A 206 2.38 -2.43 -15.73
CA PHE A 206 1.50 -1.81 -16.70
C PHE A 206 1.06 -2.86 -17.69
N GLY A 207 -0.27 -3.02 -17.87
CA GLY A 207 -0.82 -3.88 -18.90
C GLY A 207 -0.42 -3.43 -20.31
N HIS A 208 -0.44 -4.32 -21.29
CA HIS A 208 -0.23 -3.97 -22.68
C HIS A 208 -1.41 -3.11 -23.16
N THR A 209 -1.23 -1.80 -23.14
CA THR A 209 -2.21 -0.86 -23.71
C THR A 209 -1.93 -0.61 -25.19
N THR A 210 -2.25 -1.57 -26.04
CA THR A 210 -2.55 -1.30 -27.44
C THR A 210 -4.07 -1.37 -27.63
N ALA A 211 -4.81 -0.54 -26.93
CA ALA A 211 -6.26 -0.37 -27.17
C ALA A 211 -6.75 0.91 -26.51
N LEU A 212 -7.74 1.50 -27.16
CA LEU A 212 -8.62 2.57 -26.66
C LEU A 212 -8.97 2.41 -25.18
N PRO A 213 -9.26 3.51 -24.44
CA PRO A 213 -9.62 3.45 -23.02
C PRO A 213 -10.67 2.36 -22.83
N ILE A 214 -10.31 1.33 -22.05
CA ILE A 214 -11.26 0.29 -21.71
C ILE A 214 -11.88 0.75 -20.41
N ASP A 215 -13.19 0.76 -20.40
CA ASP A 215 -13.98 1.00 -19.21
C ASP A 215 -13.68 -0.14 -18.21
N ASN A 216 -12.73 0.11 -17.30
CA ASN A 216 -12.42 -0.83 -16.23
C ASN A 216 -13.24 -0.43 -15.00
N PRO A 217 -14.33 -1.13 -14.70
CA PRO A 217 -15.17 -0.80 -13.57
C PRO A 217 -14.56 -1.20 -12.21
N TRP A 218 -13.36 -1.78 -12.20
CA TRP A 218 -12.74 -2.37 -11.00
C TRP A 218 -11.54 -1.58 -10.53
N LYS A 219 -11.62 -1.02 -9.33
CA LYS A 219 -10.59 -0.25 -8.64
C LYS A 219 -10.00 -1.07 -7.51
N GLU A 220 -8.68 -1.21 -7.47
CA GLU A 220 -8.01 -1.87 -6.34
C GLU A 220 -8.18 -1.05 -5.05
N ILE A 221 -8.66 -1.72 -3.98
CA ILE A 221 -8.88 -1.12 -2.67
C ILE A 221 -8.16 -1.88 -1.55
N GLY A 222 -7.44 -2.95 -1.86
CA GLY A 222 -6.66 -3.72 -0.91
C GLY A 222 -6.34 -5.14 -1.38
N SER A 223 -6.10 -6.04 -0.43
CA SER A 223 -5.71 -7.43 -0.73
C SER A 223 -6.19 -8.42 0.34
N VAL A 224 -6.26 -9.69 -0.04
CA VAL A 224 -6.44 -10.83 0.88
C VAL A 224 -5.07 -11.49 1.05
N ILE A 225 -4.54 -11.46 2.27
CA ILE A 225 -3.22 -12.02 2.58
C ILE A 225 -3.37 -13.07 3.68
N ALA A 226 -2.90 -14.27 3.42
CA ALA A 226 -2.83 -15.34 4.40
C ALA A 226 -1.44 -15.37 5.06
N HIS A 227 -1.39 -15.10 6.34
CA HIS A 227 -0.14 -15.14 7.11
C HIS A 227 0.22 -16.55 7.59
N GLN A 228 -0.76 -17.43 7.69
CA GLN A 228 -0.60 -18.81 8.15
C GLN A 228 -1.72 -19.73 7.62
N ASN A 229 -1.53 -21.04 7.79
CA ASN A 229 -2.61 -21.99 7.64
C ASN A 229 -3.62 -21.80 8.78
N LEU A 230 -4.89 -21.95 8.50
CA LEU A 230 -5.94 -21.97 9.51
C LEU A 230 -6.25 -23.41 9.96
N PRO A 231 -6.75 -23.63 11.19
CA PRO A 231 -7.25 -24.93 11.60
C PRO A 231 -8.42 -25.39 10.71
N ALA A 232 -8.54 -26.69 10.48
CA ALA A 232 -9.71 -27.26 9.81
C ALA A 232 -10.99 -26.95 10.59
N GLY A 233 -12.05 -26.54 9.91
CA GLY A 233 -13.31 -26.11 10.52
C GLY A 233 -13.37 -24.63 10.85
N SER A 234 -12.29 -23.86 10.61
CA SER A 234 -12.29 -22.40 10.63
C SER A 234 -13.17 -21.82 9.53
N SER A 235 -13.45 -20.52 9.58
CA SER A 235 -14.13 -19.81 8.52
C SER A 235 -13.47 -18.46 8.23
N ALA A 236 -13.56 -18.03 6.97
CA ALA A 236 -13.17 -16.69 6.52
C ALA A 236 -14.42 -15.95 6.04
N THR A 237 -14.62 -14.74 6.51
CA THR A 237 -15.77 -13.89 6.19
C THR A 237 -15.29 -12.56 5.62
N LEU A 238 -15.78 -12.19 4.45
CA LEU A 238 -15.65 -10.82 3.94
C LEU A 238 -16.96 -10.08 4.22
N ARG A 239 -16.85 -8.95 4.91
CA ARG A 239 -17.95 -7.99 5.14
C ARG A 239 -17.72 -6.77 4.26
N VAL A 240 -18.77 -6.30 3.62
CA VAL A 240 -18.76 -5.08 2.82
C VAL A 240 -19.62 -4.04 3.51
N PHE A 241 -19.10 -2.85 3.70
CA PHE A 241 -19.80 -1.73 4.30
C PHE A 241 -20.07 -0.66 3.22
N ASP A 242 -21.26 -0.07 3.26
CA ASP A 242 -21.62 1.04 2.39
C ASP A 242 -20.85 2.32 2.76
N SER A 243 -21.09 3.40 2.02
CA SER A 243 -20.45 4.70 2.25
C SER A 243 -20.80 5.34 3.59
N LEU A 244 -21.85 4.87 4.27
CA LEU A 244 -22.29 5.29 5.60
C LEU A 244 -21.77 4.35 6.70
N GLY A 245 -21.05 3.29 6.35
CA GLY A 245 -20.50 2.32 7.30
C GLY A 245 -21.47 1.23 7.72
N ARG A 246 -22.63 1.06 7.07
CA ARG A 246 -23.60 0.00 7.34
C ARG A 246 -23.21 -1.27 6.58
N ASP A 247 -23.49 -2.44 7.17
CA ASP A 247 -23.29 -3.73 6.49
C ASP A 247 -24.14 -3.80 5.20
N ALA A 248 -23.48 -3.97 4.06
CA ALA A 248 -24.11 -4.08 2.75
C ALA A 248 -24.12 -5.52 2.23
N GLU A 249 -23.00 -6.23 2.40
CA GLU A 249 -22.87 -7.65 2.01
C GLU A 249 -21.99 -8.39 3.02
N THR A 250 -22.28 -9.71 3.20
CA THR A 250 -21.47 -10.61 4.02
C THR A 250 -21.31 -11.94 3.28
N HIS A 251 -20.05 -12.36 3.11
CA HIS A 251 -19.70 -13.58 2.39
C HIS A 251 -18.79 -14.45 3.26
N THR A 252 -19.30 -15.59 3.72
CA THR A 252 -18.58 -16.53 4.58
C THR A 252 -18.27 -17.82 3.84
N VAL A 253 -17.04 -18.32 3.99
CA VAL A 253 -16.63 -19.65 3.54
C VAL A 253 -16.16 -20.47 4.73
N ALA A 254 -16.69 -21.69 4.87
CA ALA A 254 -16.19 -22.67 5.82
C ALA A 254 -15.01 -23.42 5.21
N LEU A 255 -13.98 -23.67 6.00
CA LEU A 255 -12.70 -24.21 5.56
C LEU A 255 -12.47 -25.62 6.13
N ASN A 256 -12.18 -26.57 5.25
CA ASN A 256 -11.70 -27.91 5.63
C ASN A 256 -10.16 -27.95 5.67
N ALA A 257 -9.56 -29.09 5.99
CA ALA A 257 -8.10 -29.21 6.10
C ALA A 257 -7.34 -28.78 4.83
N ALA A 258 -7.88 -29.05 3.64
CA ALA A 258 -7.25 -28.67 2.37
C ALA A 258 -7.45 -27.17 2.05
N SER A 259 -8.67 -26.67 2.22
CA SER A 259 -9.01 -25.27 1.92
C SER A 259 -8.50 -24.29 2.99
N ALA A 260 -8.12 -24.74 4.18
CA ALA A 260 -7.56 -23.90 5.24
C ALA A 260 -6.05 -23.59 5.08
N GLN A 261 -5.38 -24.19 4.10
CA GLN A 261 -3.98 -23.85 3.80
C GLN A 261 -3.83 -22.41 3.35
N ALA A 262 -2.70 -21.76 3.69
CA ALA A 262 -2.46 -20.35 3.41
C ALA A 262 -2.59 -19.97 1.91
N ALA A 263 -2.22 -20.85 1.00
CA ALA A 263 -2.41 -20.63 -0.43
C ALA A 263 -3.86 -20.82 -0.90
N ASN A 264 -4.71 -21.46 -0.10
CA ASN A 264 -6.04 -21.92 -0.53
C ASN A 264 -7.19 -21.10 0.08
N TRP A 265 -7.15 -20.73 1.38
CA TRP A 265 -8.28 -20.03 1.97
C TRP A 265 -8.55 -18.64 1.32
N PRO A 266 -7.53 -17.87 0.86
CA PRO A 266 -7.80 -16.66 0.10
C PRO A 266 -8.50 -16.92 -1.24
N TYR A 267 -8.13 -18.02 -1.91
CA TYR A 267 -8.77 -18.47 -3.14
C TYR A 267 -10.23 -18.83 -2.91
N GLU A 268 -10.55 -19.62 -1.88
CA GLU A 268 -11.91 -20.04 -1.59
C GLU A 268 -12.80 -18.84 -1.19
N LEU A 269 -12.28 -17.92 -0.37
CA LEU A 269 -12.98 -16.69 -0.04
C LEU A 269 -13.24 -15.85 -1.31
N ALA A 270 -12.20 -15.67 -2.13
CA ALA A 270 -12.29 -14.92 -3.39
C ALA A 270 -13.34 -15.53 -4.33
N ARG A 271 -13.35 -16.86 -4.48
CA ARG A 271 -14.32 -17.57 -5.30
C ARG A 271 -15.75 -17.37 -4.81
N LYS A 272 -15.96 -17.45 -3.48
CA LYS A 272 -17.27 -17.21 -2.83
C LYS A 272 -17.74 -15.76 -3.07
N VAL A 273 -16.88 -14.78 -2.84
CA VAL A 273 -17.19 -13.36 -3.04
C VAL A 273 -17.49 -13.08 -4.51
N ASN A 274 -16.65 -13.56 -5.44
CA ASN A 274 -16.80 -13.30 -6.88
C ASN A 274 -18.08 -13.91 -7.47
N ALA A 275 -18.62 -14.96 -6.86
CA ALA A 275 -19.86 -15.57 -7.30
C ALA A 275 -21.11 -14.76 -6.88
N ALA A 276 -21.04 -13.94 -5.84
CA ALA A 276 -22.22 -13.35 -5.21
C ALA A 276 -22.17 -11.81 -5.08
N SER A 277 -21.00 -11.22 -4.81
CA SER A 277 -20.89 -9.79 -4.58
C SER A 277 -21.13 -9.00 -5.87
N LYS A 278 -21.84 -7.87 -5.76
CA LYS A 278 -21.97 -6.87 -6.81
C LYS A 278 -20.93 -5.76 -6.67
N ALA A 279 -20.49 -5.49 -5.46
CA ALA A 279 -19.59 -4.39 -5.13
C ALA A 279 -18.11 -4.78 -5.28
N ILE A 280 -17.74 -6.04 -4.98
CA ILE A 280 -16.34 -6.46 -4.83
C ILE A 280 -16.00 -7.65 -5.73
N ARG A 281 -14.75 -7.67 -6.22
CA ARG A 281 -14.09 -8.84 -6.80
C ARG A 281 -12.74 -9.03 -6.14
N ILE A 282 -12.30 -10.28 -6.02
CA ILE A 282 -11.02 -10.65 -5.39
C ILE A 282 -10.25 -11.56 -6.34
N GLY A 283 -8.96 -11.25 -6.56
CA GLY A 283 -8.12 -12.07 -7.42
C GLY A 283 -7.00 -11.27 -8.09
N VAL A 284 -6.51 -11.80 -9.19
CA VAL A 284 -5.58 -11.13 -10.11
C VAL A 284 -6.38 -10.56 -11.26
N ILE A 285 -6.22 -9.25 -11.50
CA ILE A 285 -6.88 -8.60 -12.64
C ILE A 285 -6.13 -8.94 -13.93
N SER A 286 -6.86 -9.32 -14.94
CA SER A 286 -6.35 -9.49 -16.30
C SER A 286 -7.24 -8.77 -17.28
N GLN A 287 -6.62 -8.22 -18.33
CA GLN A 287 -7.31 -7.49 -19.37
C GLN A 287 -7.01 -8.13 -20.71
N GLN A 288 -8.06 -8.60 -21.37
CA GLN A 288 -7.96 -9.14 -22.72
C GLN A 288 -8.92 -8.37 -23.64
N ARG A 289 -8.37 -7.60 -24.58
CA ARG A 289 -9.15 -6.75 -25.50
C ARG A 289 -10.07 -5.79 -24.74
N ARG A 290 -11.40 -6.01 -24.78
CA ARG A 290 -12.42 -5.19 -24.10
C ARG A 290 -12.92 -5.79 -22.79
N ASN A 291 -12.40 -6.94 -22.37
CA ASN A 291 -12.86 -7.64 -21.18
C ASN A 291 -11.85 -7.47 -20.06
N VAL A 292 -12.32 -6.99 -18.92
CA VAL A 292 -11.58 -6.98 -17.65
C VAL A 292 -12.10 -8.13 -16.82
N SER A 293 -11.22 -9.01 -16.38
CA SER A 293 -11.56 -10.11 -15.47
C SER A 293 -10.71 -10.05 -14.22
N VAL A 294 -11.30 -10.43 -13.10
CA VAL A 294 -10.63 -10.60 -11.81
C VAL A 294 -10.75 -12.07 -11.43
N THR A 295 -9.64 -12.78 -11.48
CA THR A 295 -9.62 -14.25 -11.31
C THR A 295 -8.90 -14.62 -10.01
N PRO A 296 -9.54 -15.38 -9.10
CA PRO A 296 -8.88 -15.92 -7.92
C PRO A 296 -7.71 -16.83 -8.28
N VAL A 297 -6.66 -16.79 -7.46
CA VAL A 297 -5.48 -17.65 -7.62
C VAL A 297 -5.13 -18.36 -6.30
N HIS A 298 -4.58 -19.57 -6.39
CA HIS A 298 -4.05 -20.30 -5.23
C HIS A 298 -2.69 -19.71 -4.84
N ASP A 299 -2.75 -18.63 -4.09
CA ASP A 299 -1.58 -17.92 -3.60
C ASP A 299 -1.93 -17.18 -2.29
N ALA A 300 -1.00 -17.20 -1.34
CA ALA A 300 -1.20 -16.64 -0.02
C ALA A 300 -1.32 -15.10 -0.01
N ALA A 301 -0.86 -14.40 -1.06
CA ALA A 301 -0.72 -12.95 -1.08
C ALA A 301 -1.06 -12.27 -2.41
N ALA A 302 -1.39 -13.03 -3.47
CA ALA A 302 -1.61 -12.45 -4.80
C ALA A 302 -3.05 -11.97 -5.06
N ASN A 303 -4.02 -12.38 -4.22
CA ASN A 303 -5.43 -12.03 -4.42
C ASN A 303 -5.71 -10.59 -3.96
N ARG A 304 -5.93 -9.68 -4.93
CA ARG A 304 -6.28 -8.28 -4.68
C ARG A 304 -7.78 -8.12 -4.53
N VAL A 305 -8.18 -7.09 -3.80
CA VAL A 305 -9.59 -6.71 -3.63
C VAL A 305 -9.87 -5.49 -4.49
N TYR A 306 -10.86 -5.63 -5.36
CA TYR A 306 -11.29 -4.58 -6.29
C TYR A 306 -12.73 -4.17 -6.01
N LEU A 307 -12.97 -2.86 -5.98
CA LEU A 307 -14.30 -2.26 -5.85
C LEU A 307 -14.83 -1.87 -7.23
N ASN A 308 -16.09 -2.17 -7.49
CA ASN A 308 -16.77 -1.70 -8.67
C ASN A 308 -17.07 -0.20 -8.59
N ASP A 309 -16.88 0.54 -9.67
CA ASP A 309 -17.04 2.01 -9.72
C ASP A 309 -18.43 2.50 -9.31
N GLY A 310 -19.47 1.68 -9.45
CA GLY A 310 -20.82 1.98 -8.98
C GLY A 310 -20.99 2.03 -7.47
N TYR A 311 -19.97 1.59 -6.70
CA TYR A 311 -20.00 1.44 -5.23
C TYR A 311 -18.98 2.34 -4.54
N ARG A 312 -18.79 3.55 -5.02
CA ARG A 312 -17.82 4.51 -4.44
C ARG A 312 -18.05 4.73 -2.96
N GLY A 313 -16.94 4.73 -2.18
CA GLY A 313 -17.00 4.91 -0.73
C GLY A 313 -17.28 3.63 0.07
N TYR A 314 -17.57 2.51 -0.58
CA TYR A 314 -17.69 1.22 0.08
C TYR A 314 -16.33 0.74 0.58
N ARG A 315 -16.36 -0.05 1.65
CA ARG A 315 -15.19 -0.62 2.33
C ARG A 315 -15.41 -2.09 2.58
N TYR A 316 -14.33 -2.79 2.90
CA TYR A 316 -14.41 -4.20 3.29
C TYR A 316 -13.59 -4.46 4.54
N GLN A 317 -13.93 -5.56 5.21
CA GLN A 317 -13.19 -6.17 6.30
C GLN A 317 -13.17 -7.67 6.09
N ILE A 318 -12.07 -8.31 6.48
CA ILE A 318 -11.97 -9.78 6.50
C ILE A 318 -11.85 -10.22 7.95
N ASP A 319 -12.76 -11.07 8.37
CA ASP A 319 -12.80 -11.69 9.68
C ASP A 319 -12.45 -13.17 9.55
N LEU A 320 -11.51 -13.63 10.36
CA LEU A 320 -11.14 -15.03 10.48
C LEU A 320 -11.68 -15.57 11.80
N ASN A 321 -12.47 -16.65 11.75
CA ASN A 321 -12.95 -17.35 12.93
C ASN A 321 -12.22 -18.70 13.00
N GLU A 322 -11.18 -18.75 13.81
CA GLU A 322 -10.36 -19.94 14.01
C GLU A 322 -11.06 -20.87 14.97
N ARG A 323 -11.21 -22.13 14.57
CA ARG A 323 -11.74 -23.18 15.45
C ARG A 323 -10.59 -23.72 16.31
N SER A 324 -10.70 -23.54 17.61
CA SER A 324 -9.79 -24.13 18.61
C SER A 324 -9.88 -25.66 18.65
#